data_1ff2d0e78f7be61badf65638fb0856c2
#
_entry.id   1ff2d0e78f7be61badf65638fb0856c2
#
_cell.length_a   1.000
_cell.length_b   1.000
_cell.length_c   1.000
_cell.angle_alpha   90.00
_cell.angle_beta   90.00
_cell.angle_gamma   90.00
#
_symmetry.space_group_name_H-M   'P 1'
#
loop_
_entity.id
_entity.type
_entity.pdbx_description
1 polymer ?
#
loop_
_entity_poly.entity_id
_entity_poly.type
_entity_poly.pdbx_seq_one_letter_code
_entity_poly.pdbx_strand_id
1 'polypeptide(L)'
;MAQESINMQQDLDVCYQLSNSQKEPVNIYTYVRENQNDPVFKGFIPKLKDHFLGRLLNQGYDGDTYGEFIEEERNTVRIAGEQIYRCKTIRINYTTYDVRCDGDTINPRTYPDIMVKSPEIGLHAQPFWYARVIGIFHTSVLSCHLEVAEKSTHRMDFLWV
;
A
#
# COMPACT_ATOMS: atom_id res chain seq x y z
N MET A 1 -6.93 45.55 8.13
CA MET A 1 -6.35 44.79 7.00
C MET A 1 -5.93 43.44 7.56
N ALA A 2 -6.76 42.43 7.32
CA ALA A 2 -6.51 41.06 7.75
C ALA A 2 -5.66 40.39 6.67
N GLN A 3 -4.49 39.89 7.04
CA GLN A 3 -3.68 39.03 6.19
C GLN A 3 -4.29 37.63 6.23
N GLU A 4 -4.94 37.26 5.15
CA GLU A 4 -5.31 35.88 4.86
C GLU A 4 -4.02 35.09 4.59
N SER A 5 -3.65 34.25 5.53
CA SER A 5 -2.64 33.21 5.33
C SER A 5 -3.22 32.17 4.39
N ILE A 6 -2.85 32.23 3.14
CA ILE A 6 -3.16 31.19 2.15
C ILE A 6 -2.38 29.95 2.55
N ASN A 7 -3.08 29.03 3.18
CA ASN A 7 -2.58 27.69 3.51
C ASN A 7 -2.63 26.87 2.20
N MET A 8 -1.62 27.04 1.34
CA MET A 8 -1.42 26.18 0.19
C MET A 8 -0.83 24.85 0.63
N GLN A 9 -1.64 24.03 1.27
CA GLN A 9 -1.42 22.59 1.35
C GLN A 9 -1.82 22.02 -0.02
N GLN A 10 -0.92 22.12 -0.98
CA GLN A 10 -1.04 21.35 -2.21
C GLN A 10 -0.83 19.89 -1.82
N ASP A 11 -1.93 19.16 -1.68
CA ASP A 11 -1.96 17.72 -1.87
C ASP A 11 -1.40 17.46 -3.27
N LEU A 12 -0.13 17.10 -3.32
CA LEU A 12 0.46 16.50 -4.50
C LEU A 12 -0.23 15.14 -4.63
N ASP A 13 -1.32 15.12 -5.38
CA ASP A 13 -1.94 13.89 -5.83
C ASP A 13 -0.88 13.07 -6.56
N VAL A 14 -0.25 12.17 -5.83
CA VAL A 14 0.69 11.20 -6.40
C VAL A 14 -0.16 10.25 -7.23
N CYS A 15 -0.36 10.62 -8.50
CA CYS A 15 -1.04 9.77 -9.45
C CYS A 15 -0.16 8.58 -9.80
N TYR A 16 -0.60 7.40 -9.46
CA TYR A 16 0.02 6.17 -9.96
C TYR A 16 -0.95 5.43 -10.89
N GLN A 17 -0.38 4.62 -11.77
CA GLN A 17 -1.12 3.78 -12.70
C GLN A 17 -0.75 2.32 -12.46
N LEU A 18 -1.75 1.53 -12.10
CA LEU A 18 -1.64 0.10 -11.94
C LEU A 18 -2.65 -0.60 -12.85
N SER A 19 -2.24 -1.71 -13.45
CA SER A 19 -3.11 -2.51 -14.31
C SER A 19 -4.35 -3.01 -13.55
N ASN A 20 -5.51 -2.96 -14.21
CA ASN A 20 -6.76 -3.54 -13.73
C ASN A 20 -6.91 -5.02 -14.15
N SER A 21 -5.87 -5.60 -14.74
CA SER A 21 -5.93 -6.95 -15.28
C SER A 21 -6.06 -7.99 -14.17
N GLN A 22 -7.03 -8.88 -14.31
CA GLN A 22 -7.24 -10.04 -13.44
C GLN A 22 -6.72 -11.35 -14.08
N LYS A 23 -5.82 -11.23 -15.04
CA LYS A 23 -5.34 -12.38 -15.82
C LYS A 23 -4.39 -13.31 -15.07
N GLU A 24 -3.76 -12.82 -14.01
CA GLU A 24 -2.82 -13.61 -13.20
C GLU A 24 -3.34 -13.67 -11.74
N PRO A 25 -4.45 -14.43 -11.49
CA PRO A 25 -4.96 -14.60 -10.14
C PRO A 25 -4.02 -15.52 -9.34
N VAL A 26 -3.82 -15.17 -8.10
CA VAL A 26 -3.05 -15.95 -7.14
C VAL A 26 -3.88 -16.13 -5.89
N ASN A 27 -4.18 -17.37 -5.50
CA ASN A 27 -4.80 -17.63 -4.22
C ASN A 27 -3.79 -17.28 -3.12
N ILE A 28 -4.16 -16.34 -2.24
CA ILE A 28 -3.25 -15.78 -1.25
C ILE A 28 -2.73 -16.81 -0.25
N TYR A 29 -3.57 -17.73 0.18
CA TYR A 29 -3.18 -18.77 1.14
C TYR A 29 -2.24 -19.79 0.54
N THR A 30 -2.50 -20.16 -0.73
CA THR A 30 -1.59 -21.04 -1.47
C THR A 30 -0.25 -20.36 -1.70
N TYR A 31 -0.24 -19.11 -2.07
CA TYR A 31 0.97 -18.31 -2.30
C TYR A 31 1.86 -18.24 -1.03
N VAL A 32 1.25 -17.95 0.12
CA VAL A 32 1.99 -17.93 1.40
C VAL A 32 2.50 -19.31 1.78
N ARG A 33 1.70 -20.37 1.57
CA ARG A 33 2.10 -21.73 1.88
C ARG A 33 3.28 -22.21 1.02
N GLU A 34 3.27 -21.88 -0.26
CA GLU A 34 4.37 -22.24 -1.18
C GLU A 34 5.68 -21.53 -0.85
N ASN A 35 5.60 -20.35 -0.24
CA ASN A 35 6.75 -19.53 0.14
C ASN A 35 7.01 -19.52 1.67
N GLN A 36 6.45 -20.47 2.42
CA GLN A 36 6.54 -20.49 3.90
C GLN A 36 7.96 -20.58 4.45
N ASN A 37 8.91 -21.08 3.66
CA ASN A 37 10.32 -21.19 4.04
C ASN A 37 11.08 -19.86 3.90
N ASP A 38 10.51 -18.88 3.25
CA ASP A 38 11.09 -17.55 3.12
C ASP A 38 10.65 -16.69 4.32
N PRO A 39 11.59 -16.18 5.13
CA PRO A 39 11.28 -15.34 6.30
C PRO A 39 10.42 -14.12 5.99
N VAL A 40 10.47 -13.61 4.77
CA VAL A 40 9.68 -12.47 4.29
C VAL A 40 8.19 -12.74 4.38
N PHE A 41 7.76 -14.00 4.23
CA PHE A 41 6.35 -14.39 4.30
C PHE A 41 5.85 -14.65 5.72
N LYS A 42 6.71 -14.52 6.72
CA LYS A 42 6.30 -14.70 8.12
C LYS A 42 5.28 -13.63 8.53
N GLY A 43 4.09 -14.08 8.88
CA GLY A 43 3.01 -13.18 9.28
C GLY A 43 2.44 -12.32 8.14
N PHE A 44 2.62 -12.74 6.88
CA PHE A 44 2.15 -11.99 5.69
C PHE A 44 0.66 -11.65 5.76
N ILE A 45 -0.19 -12.64 5.99
CA ILE A 45 -1.65 -12.44 5.97
C ILE A 45 -2.13 -11.50 7.09
N PRO A 46 -1.73 -11.67 8.37
CA PRO A 46 -2.06 -10.70 9.40
C PRO A 46 -1.60 -9.28 9.07
N LYS A 47 -0.35 -9.09 8.64
CA LYS A 47 0.20 -7.79 8.27
C LYS A 47 -0.56 -7.15 7.10
N LEU A 48 -0.93 -7.95 6.10
CA LEU A 48 -1.70 -7.46 4.96
C LEU A 48 -3.12 -7.02 5.39
N LYS A 49 -3.76 -7.76 6.28
CA LYS A 49 -5.07 -7.39 6.84
C LYS A 49 -4.98 -6.11 7.68
N ASP A 50 -3.92 -5.96 8.48
CA ASP A 50 -3.66 -4.74 9.24
C ASP A 50 -3.48 -3.54 8.30
N HIS A 51 -2.73 -3.72 7.21
CA HIS A 51 -2.55 -2.69 6.20
C HIS A 51 -3.88 -2.29 5.53
N PHE A 52 -4.72 -3.25 5.17
CA PHE A 52 -6.02 -2.96 4.58
C PHE A 52 -6.95 -2.28 5.57
N LEU A 53 -6.98 -2.73 6.81
CA LEU A 53 -7.82 -2.14 7.85
C LEU A 53 -7.40 -0.70 8.16
N GLY A 54 -6.11 -0.45 8.31
CA GLY A 54 -5.57 0.89 8.50
C GLY A 54 -5.98 1.85 7.38
N ARG A 55 -5.91 1.40 6.12
CA ARG A 55 -6.36 2.21 4.97
C ARG A 55 -7.86 2.45 4.97
N LEU A 56 -8.67 1.45 5.31
CA LEU A 56 -10.12 1.58 5.38
C LEU A 56 -10.58 2.52 6.50
N LEU A 57 -9.81 2.59 7.58
CA LEU A 57 -10.03 3.50 8.71
C LEU A 57 -9.35 4.87 8.54
N ASN A 58 -8.74 5.13 7.37
CA ASN A 58 -7.97 6.35 7.09
C ASN A 58 -6.86 6.63 8.11
N GLN A 59 -6.28 5.59 8.68
CA GLN A 59 -5.11 5.72 9.54
C GLN A 59 -3.86 5.94 8.70
N GLY A 60 -3.04 6.94 9.08
CA GLY A 60 -1.76 7.18 8.41
C GLY A 60 -0.82 5.99 8.55
N TYR A 61 -0.09 5.67 7.49
CA TYR A 61 0.98 4.66 7.55
C TYR A 61 2.21 5.27 8.24
N ASP A 62 2.63 4.68 9.32
CA ASP A 62 3.80 5.09 10.10
C ASP A 62 4.88 3.98 10.22
N GLY A 63 4.85 3.03 9.30
CA GLY A 63 5.80 1.92 9.24
C GLY A 63 5.34 0.70 10.04
N ASP A 64 5.94 0.46 11.19
CA ASP A 64 5.73 -0.79 11.94
C ASP A 64 4.51 -0.78 12.88
N THR A 65 3.82 0.34 13.04
CA THR A 65 2.77 0.52 14.06
C THR A 65 1.40 -0.04 13.69
N TYR A 66 1.20 -0.59 12.50
CA TYR A 66 -0.01 -1.35 12.20
C TYR A 66 -0.16 -2.66 13.01
N GLY A 67 0.61 -2.85 14.04
CA GLY A 67 0.58 -4.06 14.84
C GLY A 67 -0.47 -4.11 15.94
N GLU A 68 -1.37 -3.12 16.04
CA GLU A 68 -2.27 -3.00 17.19
C GLU A 68 -3.70 -3.50 16.94
N PHE A 69 -4.03 -3.94 15.72
CA PHE A 69 -5.34 -4.53 15.48
C PHE A 69 -5.43 -5.92 16.11
N ILE A 70 -6.49 -6.15 16.85
CA ILE A 70 -6.76 -7.47 17.43
C ILE A 70 -7.28 -8.44 16.34
N GLU A 71 -7.24 -9.73 16.63
CA GLU A 71 -7.61 -10.75 15.65
C GLU A 71 -9.07 -10.62 15.20
N GLU A 72 -9.96 -10.24 16.10
CA GLU A 72 -11.37 -9.98 15.82
C GLU A 72 -11.53 -8.86 14.77
N GLU A 73 -10.77 -7.78 14.87
CA GLU A 73 -10.78 -6.68 13.90
C GLU A 73 -10.23 -7.14 12.55
N ARG A 74 -9.11 -7.88 12.53
CA ARG A 74 -8.56 -8.47 11.30
C ARG A 74 -9.54 -9.37 10.58
N ASN A 75 -10.39 -10.08 11.33
CA ASN A 75 -11.40 -10.96 10.78
C ASN A 75 -12.59 -10.23 10.16
N THR A 76 -12.73 -8.93 10.41
CA THR A 76 -13.71 -8.09 9.70
C THR A 76 -13.29 -7.79 8.25
N VAL A 77 -12.02 -8.00 7.91
CA VAL A 77 -11.47 -7.78 6.56
C VAL A 77 -11.38 -9.10 5.82
N ARG A 78 -12.03 -9.15 4.65
CA ARG A 78 -12.03 -10.33 3.78
C ARG A 78 -11.54 -9.98 2.39
N ILE A 79 -10.63 -10.78 1.88
CA ILE A 79 -10.17 -10.70 0.49
C ILE A 79 -11.15 -11.44 -0.39
N ALA A 80 -11.71 -10.77 -1.38
CA ALA A 80 -12.72 -11.34 -2.27
C ALA A 80 -12.15 -12.56 -3.02
N GLY A 81 -12.83 -13.70 -2.89
CA GLY A 81 -12.42 -14.96 -3.50
C GLY A 81 -11.04 -15.45 -3.06
N GLU A 82 -10.46 -14.89 -1.97
CA GLU A 82 -9.11 -15.21 -1.50
C GLU A 82 -8.03 -14.98 -2.57
N GLN A 83 -8.29 -14.07 -3.51
CA GLN A 83 -7.41 -13.84 -4.65
C GLN A 83 -6.76 -12.47 -4.61
N ILE A 84 -5.47 -12.46 -4.93
CA ILE A 84 -4.70 -11.28 -5.26
C ILE A 84 -4.27 -11.39 -6.73
N TYR A 85 -4.15 -10.26 -7.40
CA TYR A 85 -3.78 -10.23 -8.81
C TYR A 85 -2.41 -9.58 -8.95
N ARG A 86 -1.48 -10.30 -9.57
CA ARG A 86 -0.11 -9.82 -9.76
C ARG A 86 -0.04 -8.85 -10.94
N CYS A 87 0.62 -7.74 -10.71
CA CYS A 87 0.99 -6.76 -11.72
C CYS A 87 2.49 -6.81 -12.00
N LYS A 88 2.87 -6.58 -13.26
CA LYS A 88 4.29 -6.59 -13.66
C LYS A 88 4.98 -5.28 -13.29
N THR A 89 4.24 -4.19 -13.40
CA THR A 89 4.78 -2.84 -13.21
C THR A 89 3.75 -1.93 -12.57
N ILE A 90 4.24 -0.92 -11.86
CA ILE A 90 3.48 0.26 -11.47
C ILE A 90 4.20 1.50 -12.01
N ARG A 91 3.46 2.42 -12.57
CA ARG A 91 3.97 3.72 -13.00
C ARG A 91 3.52 4.78 -12.02
N ILE A 92 4.47 5.56 -11.54
CA ILE A 92 4.24 6.71 -10.65
C ILE A 92 4.49 7.96 -11.47
N ASN A 93 3.46 8.80 -11.63
CA ASN A 93 3.60 10.07 -12.33
C ASN A 93 3.82 11.17 -11.29
N TYR A 94 4.77 12.05 -11.56
CA TYR A 94 5.06 13.21 -10.71
C TYR A 94 5.36 14.43 -11.57
N THR A 95 5.23 15.61 -10.97
CA THR A 95 5.60 16.86 -11.62
C THR A 95 7.00 17.25 -11.17
N THR A 96 7.90 17.44 -12.11
CA THR A 96 9.27 17.90 -11.85
C THR A 96 9.29 19.39 -11.51
N TYR A 97 10.40 19.87 -10.97
CA TYR A 97 10.56 21.27 -10.57
C TYR A 97 10.32 22.27 -11.72
N ASP A 98 10.59 21.89 -12.96
CA ASP A 98 10.35 22.69 -14.15
C ASP A 98 8.94 22.50 -14.75
N VAL A 99 8.00 22.00 -13.93
CA VAL A 99 6.58 21.79 -14.27
C VAL A 99 6.37 20.78 -15.40
N ARG A 100 7.35 19.92 -15.67
CA ARG A 100 7.18 18.80 -16.60
C ARG A 100 6.59 17.60 -15.88
N CYS A 101 5.64 16.94 -16.52
CA CYS A 101 5.16 15.66 -16.08
C CYS A 101 6.19 14.59 -16.44
N ASP A 102 6.68 13.89 -15.45
CA ASP A 102 7.58 12.76 -15.61
C ASP A 102 7.04 11.55 -14.84
N GLY A 103 7.62 10.40 -14.99
CA GLY A 103 7.14 9.20 -14.34
C GLY A 103 8.21 8.14 -14.18
N ASP A 104 8.20 7.51 -13.01
CA ASP A 104 9.01 6.36 -12.72
C ASP A 104 8.21 5.07 -12.91
N THR A 105 8.89 4.04 -13.39
CA THR A 105 8.30 2.71 -13.51
C THR A 105 9.03 1.75 -12.58
N ILE A 106 8.30 1.22 -11.61
CA ILE A 106 8.79 0.19 -10.71
C ILE A 106 8.45 -1.17 -11.32
N ASN A 107 9.46 -2.03 -11.39
CA ASN A 107 9.33 -3.40 -11.87
C ASN A 107 10.17 -4.30 -10.96
N PRO A 108 9.54 -5.25 -10.24
CA PRO A 108 10.24 -6.13 -9.30
C PRO A 108 11.40 -6.92 -9.90
N ARG A 109 11.45 -7.07 -11.23
CA ARG A 109 12.51 -7.83 -11.92
C ARG A 109 13.68 -6.98 -12.38
N THR A 110 13.45 -5.71 -12.75
CA THR A 110 14.46 -4.85 -13.38
C THR A 110 14.78 -3.60 -12.59
N TYR A 111 13.78 -3.00 -11.96
CA TYR A 111 13.89 -1.77 -11.16
C TYR A 111 13.09 -1.92 -9.87
N PRO A 112 13.55 -2.79 -8.95
CA PRO A 112 12.81 -3.13 -7.73
C PRO A 112 13.01 -2.14 -6.58
N ASP A 113 14.09 -1.36 -6.62
CA ASP A 113 14.47 -0.53 -5.48
C ASP A 113 13.69 0.78 -5.48
N ILE A 114 13.09 1.10 -4.33
CA ILE A 114 12.29 2.30 -4.13
C ILE A 114 12.81 3.09 -2.94
N MET A 115 12.58 4.39 -3.00
CA MET A 115 12.80 5.32 -1.91
C MET A 115 11.48 6.02 -1.60
N VAL A 116 11.07 6.00 -0.34
CA VAL A 116 9.86 6.66 0.13
C VAL A 116 10.21 7.66 1.22
N LYS A 117 9.42 8.72 1.34
CA LYS A 117 9.61 9.69 2.41
C LYS A 117 9.30 8.99 3.75
N SER A 118 10.21 9.14 4.69
CA SER A 118 10.02 8.62 6.04
C SER A 118 9.00 9.47 6.81
N PRO A 119 8.10 8.86 7.58
CA PRO A 119 7.24 9.57 8.53
C PRO A 119 7.95 9.93 9.84
N GLU A 120 9.19 9.47 10.04
CA GLU A 120 9.94 9.71 11.26
C GLU A 120 10.16 11.22 11.51
N ILE A 121 10.01 11.65 12.77
CA ILE A 121 10.20 13.02 13.19
C ILE A 121 11.23 13.03 14.35
N GLY A 122 12.26 13.86 14.24
CA GLY A 122 13.26 14.03 15.31
C GLY A 122 14.66 14.30 14.80
N LEU A 123 15.58 14.53 15.74
CA LEU A 123 16.98 14.88 15.45
C LEU A 123 17.77 13.79 14.73
N HIS A 124 17.36 12.53 14.87
CA HIS A 124 17.99 11.36 14.26
C HIS A 124 17.09 10.68 13.24
N ALA A 125 15.95 11.29 12.88
CA ALA A 125 15.02 10.76 11.90
C ALA A 125 15.69 10.64 10.53
N GLN A 126 15.52 9.48 9.91
CA GLN A 126 15.97 9.29 8.54
C GLN A 126 14.94 9.93 7.59
N PRO A 127 15.36 10.80 6.67
CA PRO A 127 14.41 11.50 5.79
C PRO A 127 13.75 10.56 4.78
N PHE A 128 14.38 9.43 4.48
CA PHE A 128 13.90 8.46 3.50
C PHE A 128 14.09 7.03 3.97
N TRP A 129 13.15 6.18 3.61
CA TRP A 129 13.28 4.73 3.70
C TRP A 129 13.57 4.15 2.33
N TYR A 130 14.37 3.10 2.31
CA TYR A 130 14.73 2.37 1.10
C TYR A 130 14.21 0.95 1.21
N ALA A 131 13.54 0.48 0.16
CA ALA A 131 13.00 -0.86 0.14
C ALA A 131 13.15 -1.49 -1.24
N ARG A 132 13.09 -2.82 -1.28
CA ARG A 132 13.07 -3.58 -2.52
C ARG A 132 11.70 -4.20 -2.72
N VAL A 133 11.06 -3.87 -3.82
CA VAL A 133 9.75 -4.41 -4.17
C VAL A 133 9.89 -5.86 -4.63
N ILE A 134 9.24 -6.75 -3.92
CA ILE A 134 9.18 -8.20 -4.21
C ILE A 134 8.01 -8.50 -5.14
N GLY A 135 6.90 -7.79 -4.98
CA GLY A 135 5.72 -7.95 -5.78
C GLY A 135 4.80 -6.74 -5.78
N ILE A 136 4.05 -6.63 -6.85
CA ILE A 136 3.03 -5.60 -7.06
C ILE A 136 1.71 -6.30 -7.23
N PHE A 137 0.71 -5.94 -6.45
CA PHE A 137 -0.57 -6.63 -6.43
C PHE A 137 -1.73 -5.65 -6.32
N HIS A 138 -2.88 -6.10 -6.77
CA HIS A 138 -4.16 -5.53 -6.38
C HIS A 138 -5.13 -6.62 -5.97
N THR A 139 -6.13 -6.24 -5.19
CA THR A 139 -7.20 -7.13 -4.78
C THR A 139 -8.46 -6.34 -4.49
N SER A 140 -9.55 -7.05 -4.31
CA SER A 140 -10.82 -6.48 -3.82
C SER A 140 -11.03 -6.93 -2.37
N VAL A 141 -11.30 -5.98 -1.51
CA VAL A 141 -11.45 -6.19 -0.06
C VAL A 141 -12.85 -5.82 0.38
N LEU A 142 -13.45 -6.67 1.17
CA LEU A 142 -14.72 -6.44 1.86
C LEU A 142 -14.42 -6.20 3.34
N SER A 143 -15.05 -5.19 3.93
CA SER A 143 -14.97 -4.96 5.37
C SER A 143 -16.34 -4.98 6.01
N CYS A 144 -16.43 -5.67 7.14
CA CYS A 144 -17.58 -5.66 8.04
C CYS A 144 -17.29 -4.84 9.31
N HIS A 145 -16.16 -4.10 9.34
CA HIS A 145 -15.80 -3.28 10.49
C HIS A 145 -16.82 -2.16 10.71
N LEU A 146 -17.16 -1.90 11.98
CA LEU A 146 -18.24 -0.96 12.35
C LEU A 146 -17.94 0.48 11.94
N GLU A 147 -16.68 0.88 12.01
CA GLU A 147 -16.22 2.24 11.69
C GLU A 147 -16.01 2.49 10.20
N VAL A 148 -16.01 1.44 9.38
CA VAL A 148 -15.95 1.60 7.93
C VAL A 148 -17.32 2.00 7.41
N ALA A 149 -17.43 3.25 6.98
CA ALA A 149 -18.70 3.86 6.58
C ALA A 149 -19.33 3.18 5.36
N GLU A 150 -18.52 2.71 4.44
CA GLU A 150 -18.96 2.09 3.20
C GLU A 150 -18.69 0.58 3.22
N LYS A 151 -19.74 -0.21 3.30
CA LYS A 151 -19.68 -1.69 3.30
C LYS A 151 -19.63 -2.27 1.87
N SER A 152 -19.05 -1.53 0.95
CA SER A 152 -18.83 -1.96 -0.42
C SER A 152 -17.50 -2.70 -0.58
N THR A 153 -17.30 -3.24 -1.75
CA THR A 153 -16.01 -3.84 -2.11
C THR A 153 -15.03 -2.73 -2.48
N HIS A 154 -13.92 -2.66 -1.77
CA HIS A 154 -12.86 -1.70 -2.02
C HIS A 154 -11.72 -2.33 -2.78
N ARG A 155 -11.28 -1.69 -3.85
CA ARG A 155 -10.04 -2.07 -4.51
C ARG A 155 -8.85 -1.60 -3.68
N MET A 156 -7.93 -2.51 -3.43
CA MET A 156 -6.68 -2.25 -2.72
C MET A 156 -5.50 -2.61 -3.59
N ASP A 157 -4.69 -1.61 -3.93
CA ASP A 157 -3.41 -1.77 -4.59
C ASP A 157 -2.30 -1.75 -3.54
N PHE A 158 -1.34 -2.65 -3.62
CA PHE A 158 -0.25 -2.71 -2.64
C PHE A 158 1.05 -3.25 -3.22
N LEU A 159 2.15 -2.81 -2.63
CA LEU A 159 3.49 -3.32 -2.88
C LEU A 159 3.88 -4.27 -1.74
N TRP A 160 4.49 -5.38 -2.08
CA TRP A 160 5.19 -6.24 -1.14
C TRP A 160 6.68 -5.90 -1.20
N VAL A 161 7.23 -5.45 -0.07
CA VAL A 161 8.61 -4.99 0.08
C VAL A 161 9.33 -5.74 1.19
#